data_142d8e215625592ce40e2d8d429d0c83
#
_entry.id   142d8e215625592ce40e2d8d429d0c83
#
_cell.length_a   1.000
_cell.length_b   1.000
_cell.length_c   1.000
_cell.angle_alpha   90.00
_cell.angle_beta   90.00
_cell.angle_gamma   90.00
#
_symmetry.space_group_name_H-M   'P 1'
#
loop_
_entity.id
_entity.type
_entity.pdbx_description
1 polymer ?
#
loop_
_entity_poly.entity_id
_entity_poly.type
_entity_poly.pdbx_seq_one_letter_code
_entity_poly.pdbx_strand_id
1 'polypeptide(L)'
;HNIPSAPKLAHSYRRFVQWAEAENMPVNDVPNLSMVRRVWDKLPLIMQERGRKTGAAYKSLLPYVKRDWGALKPNDVWIGDGHSFKAKVAHPVHGRPFKPEVTVIIDGCTRFVVGFSVSLAESCVAASDALRIGVKHFGLPIIYYSDNGGGQTGKTIDHEITGITS
;
A
#
# COMPACT_ATOMS: atom_id res chain seq x y z
N HIS A 1 -24.49 5.03 14.43
CA HIS A 1 -23.75 6.26 14.11
C HIS A 1 -22.65 6.01 13.06
N ASN A 2 -21.95 4.89 13.16
CA ASN A 2 -20.82 4.52 12.30
C ASN A 2 -21.30 3.87 10.99
N ILE A 3 -21.95 4.64 10.14
CA ILE A 3 -22.44 4.23 8.81
C ILE A 3 -21.99 5.25 7.74
N PRO A 4 -21.93 4.86 6.46
CA PRO A 4 -21.42 5.71 5.37
C PRO A 4 -22.15 7.05 5.20
N SER A 5 -23.44 7.12 5.56
CA SER A 5 -24.21 8.38 5.55
C SER A 5 -23.75 9.40 6.58
N ALA A 6 -22.81 9.00 7.47
CA ALA A 6 -22.14 9.84 8.47
C ALA A 6 -23.10 10.78 9.24
N PRO A 7 -24.19 10.27 9.87
CA PRO A 7 -25.16 11.11 10.55
C PRO A 7 -24.53 11.94 11.67
N LYS A 8 -25.08 13.11 11.97
CA LYS A 8 -24.65 13.93 13.11
C LYS A 8 -24.90 13.17 14.42
N LEU A 9 -24.03 13.35 15.41
CA LEU A 9 -24.13 12.68 16.72
C LEU A 9 -25.50 12.88 17.36
N ALA A 10 -26.04 14.11 17.33
CA ALA A 10 -27.36 14.42 17.86
C ALA A 10 -28.51 13.64 17.17
N HIS A 11 -28.38 13.32 15.88
CA HIS A 11 -29.37 12.51 15.18
C HIS A 11 -29.30 11.04 15.65
N SER A 12 -28.12 10.49 15.75
CA SER A 12 -27.93 9.12 16.25
C SER A 12 -28.36 8.99 17.72
N TYR A 13 -28.11 10.03 18.53
CA TYR A 13 -28.55 10.06 19.90
C TYR A 13 -30.08 10.05 20.05
N ARG A 14 -30.82 10.81 19.23
CA ARG A 14 -32.30 10.77 19.22
C ARG A 14 -32.83 9.36 18.90
N ARG A 15 -32.24 8.68 17.94
CA ARG A 15 -32.61 7.27 17.64
C ARG A 15 -32.29 6.33 18.79
N PHE A 16 -31.18 6.55 19.48
CA PHE A 16 -30.82 5.77 20.66
C PHE A 16 -31.84 5.97 21.81
N VAL A 17 -32.28 7.19 22.05
CA VAL A 17 -33.32 7.48 23.07
C VAL A 17 -34.63 6.79 22.73
N GLN A 18 -35.09 6.88 21.46
CA GLN A 18 -36.29 6.18 21.01
C GLN A 18 -36.19 4.65 21.18
N TRP A 19 -35.02 4.08 20.90
CA TRP A 19 -34.77 2.65 21.13
C TRP A 19 -34.76 2.32 22.63
N ALA A 20 -34.12 3.12 23.47
CA ALA A 20 -34.08 2.92 24.92
C ALA A 20 -35.48 2.99 25.56
N GLU A 21 -36.34 3.89 25.08
CA GLU A 21 -37.75 3.99 25.48
C GLU A 21 -38.53 2.73 25.09
N ALA A 22 -38.34 2.23 23.85
CA ALA A 22 -38.99 1.01 23.37
C ALA A 22 -38.57 -0.24 24.15
N GLU A 23 -37.30 -0.29 24.62
CA GLU A 23 -36.77 -1.38 25.46
C GLU A 23 -37.08 -1.20 26.94
N ASN A 24 -37.87 -0.18 27.33
CA ASN A 24 -38.18 0.16 28.72
C ASN A 24 -36.93 0.35 29.61
N MET A 25 -35.86 0.93 29.06
CA MET A 25 -34.63 1.22 29.81
C MET A 25 -34.88 2.28 30.89
N PRO A 26 -34.41 2.10 32.12
CA PRO A 26 -34.56 3.11 33.17
C PRO A 26 -33.97 4.47 32.75
N VAL A 27 -34.68 5.55 32.98
CA VAL A 27 -34.27 6.92 32.58
C VAL A 27 -32.89 7.28 33.12
N ASN A 28 -32.55 6.81 34.33
CA ASN A 28 -31.24 7.03 34.96
C ASN A 28 -30.09 6.33 34.25
N ASP A 29 -30.37 5.27 33.48
CA ASP A 29 -29.36 4.51 32.73
C ASP A 29 -29.14 5.07 31.33
N VAL A 30 -29.98 6.00 30.88
CA VAL A 30 -29.85 6.67 29.57
C VAL A 30 -28.93 7.89 29.70
N PRO A 31 -27.70 7.86 29.16
CA PRO A 31 -26.79 8.99 29.26
C PRO A 31 -27.33 10.20 28.48
N ASN A 32 -27.16 11.39 28.99
CA ASN A 32 -27.56 12.61 28.26
C ASN A 32 -26.61 12.89 27.09
N LEU A 33 -27.07 13.71 26.12
CA LEU A 33 -26.31 14.03 24.90
C LEU A 33 -24.93 14.65 25.20
N SER A 34 -24.82 15.46 26.26
CA SER A 34 -23.56 16.11 26.62
C SER A 34 -22.53 15.10 27.12
N MET A 35 -22.96 14.09 27.86
CA MET A 35 -22.10 12.98 28.30
C MET A 35 -21.64 12.16 27.12
N VAL A 36 -22.56 11.79 26.20
CA VAL A 36 -22.22 11.04 24.98
C VAL A 36 -21.22 11.83 24.12
N ARG A 37 -21.45 13.15 23.96
CA ARG A 37 -20.53 14.03 23.20
C ARG A 37 -19.15 14.04 23.83
N ARG A 38 -19.03 14.22 25.14
CA ARG A 38 -17.76 14.24 25.85
C ARG A 38 -16.96 12.93 25.71
N VAL A 39 -17.65 11.80 25.69
CA VAL A 39 -17.01 10.48 25.43
C VAL A 39 -16.60 10.37 23.97
N TRP A 40 -17.47 10.76 23.05
CA TRP A 40 -17.21 10.75 21.61
C TRP A 40 -15.97 11.57 21.24
N ASP A 41 -15.88 12.80 21.78
CA ASP A 41 -14.76 13.73 21.49
C ASP A 41 -13.41 13.23 22.04
N LYS A 42 -13.43 12.32 23.01
CA LYS A 42 -12.21 11.67 23.54
C LYS A 42 -11.73 10.48 22.71
N LEU A 43 -12.58 9.94 21.83
CA LEU A 43 -12.18 8.82 21.00
C LEU A 43 -11.15 9.27 19.95
N PRO A 44 -10.15 8.42 19.63
CA PRO A 44 -9.26 8.67 18.49
C PRO A 44 -10.05 8.86 17.19
N LEU A 45 -9.57 9.73 16.31
CA LEU A 45 -10.24 10.06 15.03
C LEU A 45 -10.53 8.80 14.19
N ILE A 46 -9.64 7.83 14.22
CA ILE A 46 -9.83 6.54 13.53
C ILE A 46 -11.07 5.79 14.03
N MET A 47 -11.36 5.86 15.34
CA MET A 47 -12.56 5.24 15.91
C MET A 47 -13.82 6.03 15.59
N GLN A 48 -13.74 7.36 15.60
CA GLN A 48 -14.85 8.23 15.22
C GLN A 48 -15.26 8.04 13.77
N GLU A 49 -14.30 7.82 12.87
CA GLU A 49 -14.51 7.70 11.43
C GLU A 49 -14.69 6.24 10.95
N ARG A 50 -14.56 5.26 11.84
CA ARG A 50 -14.82 3.85 11.51
C ARG A 50 -16.25 3.66 11.03
N GLY A 51 -16.42 3.09 9.83
CA GLY A 51 -17.72 2.89 9.18
C GLY A 51 -18.36 4.17 8.60
N ARG A 52 -17.81 5.36 8.89
CA ARG A 52 -18.23 6.65 8.31
C ARG A 52 -17.46 6.95 7.03
N LYS A 53 -16.19 6.60 7.01
CA LYS A 53 -15.32 6.64 5.82
C LYS A 53 -15.01 5.22 5.37
N THR A 54 -14.83 5.03 4.08
CA THR A 54 -14.51 3.75 3.45
C THR A 54 -13.29 3.88 2.52
N GLY A 55 -12.71 2.76 2.14
CA GLY A 55 -11.63 2.71 1.15
C GLY A 55 -10.41 3.56 1.54
N ALA A 56 -9.89 4.32 0.56
CA ALA A 56 -8.70 5.14 0.72
C ALA A 56 -8.85 6.24 1.79
N ALA A 57 -10.04 6.83 1.91
CA ALA A 57 -10.30 7.87 2.89
C ALA A 57 -10.23 7.37 4.34
N TYR A 58 -10.56 6.11 4.61
CA TYR A 58 -10.36 5.50 5.92
C TYR A 58 -8.91 5.07 6.12
N LYS A 59 -8.30 4.48 5.09
CA LYS A 59 -6.88 4.06 5.13
C LYS A 59 -5.94 5.22 5.44
N SER A 60 -6.24 6.44 4.96
CA SER A 60 -5.43 7.64 5.25
C SER A 60 -5.43 8.07 6.72
N LEU A 61 -6.39 7.58 7.53
CA LEU A 61 -6.44 7.83 8.98
C LEU A 61 -5.64 6.81 9.80
N LEU A 62 -5.23 5.69 9.18
CA LEU A 62 -4.42 4.69 9.85
C LEU A 62 -3.02 5.25 10.08
N PRO A 63 -2.44 5.06 11.28
CA PRO A 63 -1.06 5.42 11.51
C PRO A 63 -0.16 4.62 10.56
N TYR A 64 0.79 5.28 9.93
CA TYR A 64 1.81 4.63 9.12
C TYR A 64 3.18 4.77 9.78
N VAL A 65 3.98 3.73 9.66
CA VAL A 65 5.37 3.78 10.11
C VAL A 65 6.20 4.43 9.00
N LYS A 66 6.75 5.60 9.27
CA LYS A 66 7.71 6.23 8.36
C LYS A 66 8.98 5.39 8.35
N ARG A 67 9.33 4.84 7.18
CA ARG A 67 10.58 4.09 7.01
C ARG A 67 11.76 5.06 7.06
N ASP A 68 12.73 4.78 7.91
CA ASP A 68 13.99 5.52 7.95
C ASP A 68 14.99 4.86 6.99
N TRP A 69 15.06 5.41 5.79
CA TRP A 69 15.99 4.95 4.76
C TRP A 69 17.43 5.43 5.02
N GLY A 70 17.62 6.43 5.89
CA GLY A 70 18.92 6.96 6.25
C GLY A 70 19.77 6.04 7.12
N ALA A 71 19.13 5.10 7.82
CA ALA A 71 19.81 4.09 8.65
C ALA A 71 20.38 2.91 7.83
N LEU A 72 20.04 2.80 6.54
CA LEU A 72 20.47 1.72 5.67
C LEU A 72 21.89 1.94 5.13
N LYS A 73 22.57 0.84 4.88
CA LYS A 73 23.82 0.81 4.09
C LYS A 73 23.51 0.43 2.64
N PRO A 74 24.41 0.74 1.69
CA PRO A 74 24.31 0.24 0.32
C PRO A 74 24.15 -1.29 0.30
N ASN A 75 23.25 -1.80 -0.54
CA ASN A 75 22.86 -3.20 -0.66
C ASN A 75 22.06 -3.79 0.50
N ASP A 76 21.70 -3.03 1.54
CA ASP A 76 20.80 -3.56 2.57
C ASP A 76 19.41 -3.84 1.99
N VAL A 77 18.86 -2.92 1.23
CA VAL A 77 17.49 -3.05 0.67
C VAL A 77 17.45 -2.57 -0.76
N TRP A 78 17.04 -3.42 -1.66
CA TRP A 78 16.69 -3.02 -3.03
C TRP A 78 15.19 -2.96 -3.19
N ILE A 79 14.72 -1.99 -3.98
CA ILE A 79 13.30 -1.75 -4.24
C ILE A 79 13.08 -1.89 -5.74
N GLY A 80 12.25 -2.86 -6.13
CA GLY A 80 11.85 -3.10 -7.51
C GLY A 80 10.44 -2.62 -7.80
N ASP A 81 10.26 -1.92 -8.93
CA ASP A 81 8.96 -1.47 -9.42
C ASP A 81 8.90 -1.55 -10.94
N GLY A 82 7.71 -1.88 -11.45
CA GLY A 82 7.39 -1.92 -12.87
C GLY A 82 6.54 -0.72 -13.27
N HIS A 83 6.87 -0.09 -14.39
CA HIS A 83 6.15 1.09 -14.86
C HIS A 83 6.00 1.11 -16.38
N SER A 84 4.78 1.34 -16.85
CA SER A 84 4.53 1.62 -18.27
C SER A 84 5.20 2.91 -18.71
N PHE A 85 6.07 2.83 -19.70
CA PHE A 85 6.74 4.00 -20.26
C PHE A 85 5.74 4.95 -20.92
N LYS A 86 5.80 6.22 -20.56
CA LYS A 86 4.77 7.19 -20.97
C LYS A 86 4.81 7.58 -22.46
N ALA A 87 5.89 7.28 -23.16
CA ALA A 87 6.02 7.51 -24.58
C ALA A 87 5.71 6.24 -25.38
N LYS A 88 5.15 6.42 -26.60
CA LYS A 88 4.98 5.33 -27.55
C LYS A 88 6.24 5.17 -28.37
N VAL A 89 6.67 3.92 -28.54
CA VAL A 89 7.77 3.53 -29.42
C VAL A 89 7.28 2.56 -30.49
N ALA A 90 8.03 2.35 -31.56
CA ALA A 90 7.70 1.36 -32.56
C ALA A 90 7.92 -0.05 -31.98
N HIS A 91 6.92 -0.92 -32.16
CA HIS A 91 7.04 -2.31 -31.73
C HIS A 91 8.11 -3.03 -32.60
N PRO A 92 9.03 -3.81 -32.02
CA PRO A 92 10.17 -4.37 -32.76
C PRO A 92 9.79 -5.36 -33.85
N VAL A 93 8.62 -6.01 -33.76
CA VAL A 93 8.18 -7.01 -34.76
C VAL A 93 7.30 -6.42 -35.84
N HIS A 94 6.35 -5.56 -35.51
CA HIS A 94 5.34 -5.08 -36.47
C HIS A 94 5.30 -3.56 -36.65
N GLY A 95 6.19 -2.81 -36.00
CA GLY A 95 6.33 -1.36 -36.13
C GLY A 95 5.19 -0.50 -35.57
N ARG A 96 4.10 -1.09 -35.07
CA ARG A 96 2.96 -0.33 -34.54
C ARG A 96 3.34 0.36 -33.24
N PRO A 97 2.86 1.60 -33.00
CA PRO A 97 3.13 2.29 -31.73
C PRO A 97 2.60 1.53 -30.52
N PHE A 98 3.46 1.29 -29.53
CA PHE A 98 3.09 0.70 -28.26
C PHE A 98 3.84 1.37 -27.10
N LYS A 99 3.42 1.12 -25.87
CA LYS A 99 4.11 1.59 -24.66
C LYS A 99 4.87 0.41 -24.05
N PRO A 100 6.20 0.44 -24.00
CA PRO A 100 6.97 -0.61 -23.33
C PRO A 100 6.82 -0.52 -21.82
N GLU A 101 7.01 -1.64 -21.15
CA GLU A 101 7.13 -1.72 -19.69
C GLU A 101 8.61 -1.63 -19.29
N VAL A 102 8.88 -0.84 -18.26
CA VAL A 102 10.23 -0.67 -17.71
C VAL A 102 10.20 -1.15 -16.27
N THR A 103 10.98 -2.16 -15.96
CA THR A 103 11.23 -2.60 -14.59
C THR A 103 12.53 -1.96 -14.11
N VAL A 104 12.51 -1.30 -12.97
CA VAL A 104 13.67 -0.64 -12.38
C VAL A 104 13.86 -1.13 -10.96
N ILE A 105 15.12 -1.40 -10.60
CA ILE A 105 15.52 -1.74 -9.24
C ILE A 105 16.46 -0.67 -8.73
N ILE A 106 16.13 -0.09 -7.59
CA ILE A 106 16.93 0.94 -6.93
C ILE A 106 17.44 0.45 -5.57
N ASP A 107 18.64 0.85 -5.21
CA ASP A 107 19.15 0.69 -3.85
C ASP A 107 18.47 1.71 -2.92
N GLY A 108 17.90 1.23 -1.82
CA GLY A 108 17.12 2.03 -0.87
C GLY A 108 17.95 3.10 -0.15
N CYS A 109 19.23 2.84 0.09
CA CYS A 109 20.16 3.77 0.73
C CYS A 109 20.61 4.89 -0.24
N THR A 110 21.23 4.50 -1.34
CA THR A 110 21.90 5.42 -2.27
C THR A 110 20.97 6.04 -3.30
N ARG A 111 19.79 5.46 -3.52
CA ARG A 111 18.84 5.77 -4.60
C ARG A 111 19.41 5.49 -6.00
N PHE A 112 20.50 4.79 -6.09
CA PHE A 112 21.12 4.40 -7.35
C PHE A 112 20.31 3.29 -8.03
N VAL A 113 20.19 3.35 -9.37
CA VAL A 113 19.56 2.29 -10.17
C VAL A 113 20.58 1.17 -10.31
N VAL A 114 20.35 0.06 -9.61
CA VAL A 114 21.22 -1.12 -9.62
C VAL A 114 20.90 -2.06 -10.77
N GLY A 115 19.66 -2.07 -11.28
CA GLY A 115 19.26 -2.89 -12.40
C GLY A 115 18.01 -2.35 -13.09
N PHE A 116 17.88 -2.64 -14.37
CA PHE A 116 16.68 -2.30 -15.12
C PHE A 116 16.46 -3.31 -16.26
N SER A 117 15.22 -3.42 -16.71
CA SER A 117 14.84 -4.18 -17.89
C SER A 117 13.72 -3.46 -18.64
N VAL A 118 13.72 -3.59 -19.97
CA VAL A 118 12.66 -3.05 -20.82
C VAL A 118 12.00 -4.21 -21.56
N SER A 119 10.69 -4.33 -21.46
CA SER A 119 9.92 -5.44 -22.02
C SER A 119 8.69 -4.97 -22.77
N LEU A 120 8.08 -5.87 -23.55
CA LEU A 120 6.85 -5.58 -24.29
C LEU A 120 5.63 -5.53 -23.37
N ALA A 121 5.69 -6.23 -22.25
CA ALA A 121 4.63 -6.29 -21.23
C ALA A 121 5.25 -6.55 -19.86
N GLU A 122 4.53 -6.22 -18.79
CA GLU A 122 4.92 -6.57 -17.44
C GLU A 122 5.05 -8.09 -17.30
N SER A 123 6.19 -8.55 -16.79
CA SER A 123 6.46 -9.97 -16.64
C SER A 123 7.51 -10.25 -15.55
N CYS A 124 7.40 -11.42 -14.90
CA CYS A 124 8.40 -11.88 -13.95
C CYS A 124 9.79 -12.09 -14.60
N VAL A 125 9.85 -12.37 -15.89
CA VAL A 125 11.11 -12.48 -16.64
C VAL A 125 11.83 -11.13 -16.70
N ALA A 126 11.10 -10.04 -16.95
CA ALA A 126 11.69 -8.69 -16.95
C ALA A 126 12.20 -8.29 -15.56
N ALA A 127 11.46 -8.64 -14.50
CA ALA A 127 11.88 -8.41 -13.12
C ALA A 127 13.13 -9.22 -12.77
N SER A 128 13.17 -10.50 -13.16
CA SER A 128 14.34 -11.38 -12.98
C SER A 128 15.56 -10.88 -13.74
N ASP A 129 15.40 -10.41 -14.97
CA ASP A 129 16.51 -9.84 -15.75
C ASP A 129 17.07 -8.57 -15.10
N ALA A 130 16.20 -7.67 -14.65
CA ALA A 130 16.63 -6.48 -13.92
C ALA A 130 17.40 -6.83 -12.64
N LEU A 131 16.89 -7.82 -11.88
CA LEU A 131 17.53 -8.30 -10.65
C LEU A 131 18.89 -8.95 -10.96
N ARG A 132 18.97 -9.82 -11.98
CA ARG A 132 20.21 -10.48 -12.41
C ARG A 132 21.29 -9.48 -12.81
N ILE A 133 20.93 -8.41 -13.52
CA ILE A 133 21.85 -7.33 -13.87
C ILE A 133 22.40 -6.67 -12.59
N GLY A 134 21.52 -6.33 -11.66
CA GLY A 134 21.91 -5.72 -10.39
C GLY A 134 22.85 -6.61 -9.60
N VAL A 135 22.48 -7.87 -9.39
CA VAL A 135 23.30 -8.84 -8.63
C VAL A 135 24.67 -9.06 -9.27
N LYS A 136 24.74 -9.15 -10.60
CA LYS A 136 26.01 -9.33 -11.31
C LYS A 136 26.99 -8.19 -11.09
N HIS A 137 26.51 -6.95 -10.94
CA HIS A 137 27.36 -5.77 -10.84
C HIS A 137 27.60 -5.30 -9.41
N PHE A 138 26.65 -5.51 -8.50
CA PHE A 138 26.65 -4.92 -7.15
C PHE A 138 26.57 -5.98 -6.03
N GLY A 139 26.44 -7.27 -6.36
CA GLY A 139 26.22 -8.34 -5.38
C GLY A 139 24.76 -8.46 -4.94
N LEU A 140 24.49 -9.38 -4.02
CA LEU A 140 23.15 -9.65 -3.52
C LEU A 140 22.72 -8.59 -2.49
N PRO A 141 21.49 -8.09 -2.54
CA PRO A 141 20.93 -7.30 -1.45
C PRO A 141 20.57 -8.21 -0.26
N ILE A 142 20.52 -7.65 0.95
CA ILE A 142 19.99 -8.36 2.12
C ILE A 142 18.49 -8.56 1.98
N ILE A 143 17.78 -7.55 1.48
CA ILE A 143 16.32 -7.59 1.26
C ILE A 143 16.01 -7.07 -0.13
N TYR A 144 15.22 -7.83 -0.89
CA TYR A 144 14.55 -7.35 -2.10
C TYR A 144 13.09 -7.05 -1.77
N TYR A 145 12.69 -5.79 -1.94
CA TYR A 145 11.34 -5.30 -1.68
C TYR A 145 10.66 -4.95 -3.00
N SER A 146 9.58 -5.64 -3.32
CA SER A 146 8.73 -5.33 -4.48
C SER A 146 7.27 -5.23 -4.06
N ASP A 147 6.42 -4.69 -4.93
CA ASP A 147 5.00 -4.85 -4.75
C ASP A 147 4.59 -6.33 -4.97
N ASN A 148 3.40 -6.71 -4.50
CA ASN A 148 2.88 -8.06 -4.71
C ASN A 148 2.23 -8.25 -6.10
N GLY A 149 2.62 -7.45 -7.09
CA GLY A 149 2.17 -7.62 -8.48
C GLY A 149 2.65 -8.95 -9.07
N GLY A 150 1.82 -9.59 -9.90
CA GLY A 150 2.15 -10.90 -10.51
C GLY A 150 3.46 -10.90 -11.30
N GLY A 151 3.92 -9.74 -11.80
CA GLY A 151 5.21 -9.56 -12.48
C GLY A 151 6.42 -9.55 -11.53
N GLN A 152 6.22 -9.34 -10.23
CA GLN A 152 7.30 -9.19 -9.24
C GLN A 152 7.45 -10.40 -8.29
N THR A 153 6.47 -11.32 -8.25
CA THR A 153 6.38 -12.43 -7.28
C THR A 153 6.34 -13.81 -7.91
N GLY A 154 6.77 -13.95 -9.17
CA GLY A 154 6.79 -15.23 -9.85
C GLY A 154 7.87 -16.19 -9.31
N LYS A 155 7.62 -17.51 -9.39
CA LYS A 155 8.58 -18.59 -9.00
C LYS A 155 9.95 -18.45 -9.67
N THR A 156 10.04 -17.76 -10.79
CA THR A 156 11.27 -17.50 -11.52
C THR A 156 12.24 -16.63 -10.73
N ILE A 157 11.73 -15.65 -9.97
CA ILE A 157 12.55 -14.76 -9.13
C ILE A 157 13.17 -15.57 -7.98
N ASP A 158 12.38 -16.42 -7.32
CA ASP A 158 12.87 -17.29 -6.23
C ASP A 158 13.97 -18.25 -6.72
N HIS A 159 13.85 -18.75 -7.95
CA HIS A 159 14.81 -19.67 -8.54
C HIS A 159 16.15 -18.99 -8.89
N GLU A 160 16.10 -17.75 -9.37
CA GLU A 160 17.30 -16.96 -9.68
C GLU A 160 18.07 -16.60 -8.41
N ILE A 161 17.38 -16.23 -7.32
CA ILE A 161 18.02 -15.92 -6.03
C ILE A 161 18.67 -17.17 -5.44
N THR A 162 18.00 -18.33 -5.46
CA THR A 162 18.54 -19.60 -4.93
C THR A 162 19.63 -20.18 -5.81
N GLY A 163 19.59 -19.99 -7.14
CA GLY A 163 20.61 -20.47 -8.07
C GLY A 163 21.96 -19.73 -7.98
N ILE A 164 21.99 -18.52 -7.41
CA ILE A 164 23.21 -17.73 -7.22
C ILE A 164 23.95 -18.12 -5.92
N THR A 165 23.25 -18.73 -4.97
CA THR A 165 23.80 -19.14 -3.66
C THR A 165 24.34 -20.58 -3.63
N SER A 166 24.20 -21.34 -4.70
CA SER A 166 24.71 -22.69 -4.87
C SER A 166 25.92 -22.70 -5.81
#